data_623f0fe6c7d876b27c4bc33f158649b2
#
_entry.id   623f0fe6c7d876b27c4bc33f158649b2
#
_cell.length_a   1.000
_cell.length_b   1.000
_cell.length_c   1.000
_cell.angle_alpha   90.00
_cell.angle_beta   90.00
_cell.angle_gamma   90.00
#
_symmetry.space_group_name_H-M   'P 1'
#
loop_
_entity.id
_entity.type
_entity.pdbx_description
1 polymer ?
#
loop_
_entity_poly.entity_id
_entity_poly.type
_entity_poly.pdbx_seq_one_letter_code
_entity_poly.pdbx_strand_id
1 'polypeptide(L)'
;MTEAHTKELISKAYVNALAARVGMTVANSSLDYGFDGTFKDIEYDTTTKEYGETGFGIDFQLKATINASPKNGVIKYSLEVKNYHKLIKTKVGTPRILIVYSMPREKDMWLTVNNEETLLRRCAWMYLV
;
A
#
# COMPACT_ATOMS: atom_id res chain seq x y z
N MET A 1 -1.33 20.46 -9.17
CA MET A 1 -1.76 19.14 -8.68
C MET A 1 -2.51 19.34 -7.36
N THR A 2 -3.59 18.61 -7.17
CA THR A 2 -4.37 18.69 -5.93
C THR A 2 -3.66 18.02 -4.78
N GLU A 3 -3.99 18.41 -3.54
CA GLU A 3 -3.46 17.73 -2.35
C GLU A 3 -3.81 16.25 -2.33
N ALA A 4 -5.03 15.90 -2.72
CA ALA A 4 -5.47 14.51 -2.78
C ALA A 4 -4.60 13.67 -3.72
N HIS A 5 -4.29 14.18 -4.89
CA HIS A 5 -3.42 13.50 -5.85
C HIS A 5 -1.99 13.38 -5.32
N THR A 6 -1.48 14.43 -4.69
CA THR A 6 -0.13 14.40 -4.11
C THR A 6 -0.02 13.33 -3.01
N LYS A 7 -1.00 13.28 -2.11
CA LYS A 7 -1.05 12.25 -1.06
C LYS A 7 -1.11 10.84 -1.65
N GLU A 8 -1.94 10.66 -2.67
CA GLU A 8 -2.06 9.37 -3.35
C GLU A 8 -0.73 8.92 -3.95
N LEU A 9 -0.06 9.81 -4.69
CA LEU A 9 1.22 9.48 -5.32
C LEU A 9 2.32 9.18 -4.31
N ILE A 10 2.40 9.93 -3.23
CA ILE A 10 3.40 9.68 -2.16
C ILE A 10 3.12 8.32 -1.49
N SER A 11 1.86 8.02 -1.20
CA SER A 11 1.51 6.72 -0.59
C SER A 11 1.85 5.54 -1.50
N LYS A 12 1.64 5.68 -2.80
CA LYS A 12 2.04 4.67 -3.79
C LYS A 12 3.55 4.48 -3.85
N ALA A 13 4.32 5.57 -3.80
CA ALA A 13 5.76 5.51 -3.77
C ALA A 13 6.27 4.74 -2.54
N TYR A 14 5.67 5.00 -1.37
CA TYR A 14 5.98 4.28 -0.15
C TYR A 14 5.73 2.77 -0.29
N VAL A 15 4.55 2.40 -0.78
CA VAL A 15 4.18 1.00 -0.97
C VAL A 15 5.12 0.30 -1.96
N ASN A 16 5.46 0.96 -3.06
CA ASN A 16 6.40 0.41 -4.04
C ASN A 16 7.80 0.20 -3.45
N ALA A 17 8.28 1.15 -2.65
CA ALA A 17 9.58 1.03 -1.99
C ALA A 17 9.63 -0.18 -1.04
N LEU A 18 8.58 -0.36 -0.23
CA LEU A 18 8.49 -1.50 0.68
C LEU A 18 8.42 -2.84 -0.07
N ALA A 19 7.60 -2.91 -1.11
CA ALA A 19 7.48 -4.11 -1.94
C ALA A 19 8.83 -4.51 -2.53
N ALA A 20 9.54 -3.56 -3.13
CA ALA A 20 10.87 -3.79 -3.70
C ALA A 20 11.84 -4.31 -2.64
N ARG A 21 11.80 -3.75 -1.43
CA ARG A 21 12.71 -4.13 -0.33
C ARG A 21 12.54 -5.58 0.08
N VAL A 22 11.34 -6.14 0.00
CA VAL A 22 11.06 -7.54 0.38
C VAL A 22 11.01 -8.48 -0.83
N GLY A 23 11.32 -7.99 -2.03
CA GLY A 23 11.40 -8.83 -3.21
C GLY A 23 10.07 -9.07 -3.93
N MET A 24 9.10 -8.20 -3.75
CA MET A 24 7.81 -8.26 -4.45
C MET A 24 7.68 -7.15 -5.48
N THR A 25 6.92 -7.39 -6.52
CA THR A 25 6.50 -6.35 -7.47
C THR A 25 5.10 -5.87 -7.13
N VAL A 26 4.73 -4.71 -7.67
CA VAL A 26 3.39 -4.16 -7.53
C VAL A 26 2.76 -4.07 -8.92
N ALA A 27 1.64 -4.78 -9.11
CA ALA A 27 0.81 -4.63 -10.30
C ALA A 27 -0.30 -3.64 -9.97
N ASN A 28 -0.32 -2.51 -10.67
CA ASN A 28 -1.34 -1.48 -10.47
C ASN A 28 -2.62 -1.82 -11.24
N SER A 29 -3.77 -1.53 -10.63
CA SER A 29 -5.05 -1.69 -11.28
C SER A 29 -5.30 -0.50 -12.20
N SER A 30 -5.59 -0.75 -13.47
CA SER A 30 -5.90 0.32 -14.44
C SER A 30 -7.34 0.83 -14.32
N LEU A 31 -8.24 0.00 -13.76
CA LEU A 31 -9.63 0.34 -13.51
C LEU A 31 -9.94 0.14 -12.04
N ASP A 32 -10.76 1.03 -11.49
CA ASP A 32 -11.13 0.98 -10.08
C ASP A 32 -12.35 0.08 -9.86
N TYR A 33 -12.07 -1.20 -9.53
CA TYR A 33 -13.07 -2.15 -9.08
C TYR A 33 -12.90 -2.50 -7.60
N GLY A 34 -12.27 -1.61 -6.82
CA GLY A 34 -12.17 -1.72 -5.37
C GLY A 34 -10.78 -1.98 -4.84
N PHE A 35 -9.80 -2.29 -5.70
CA PHE A 35 -8.41 -2.51 -5.28
C PHE A 35 -7.47 -1.67 -6.11
N ASP A 36 -6.44 -1.14 -5.42
CA ASP A 36 -5.45 -0.26 -6.03
C ASP A 36 -4.34 -1.03 -6.72
N GLY A 37 -4.09 -2.26 -6.28
CA GLY A 37 -3.08 -3.10 -6.88
C GLY A 37 -2.95 -4.44 -6.20
N THR A 38 -1.94 -5.18 -6.65
CA THR A 38 -1.60 -6.52 -6.15
C THR A 38 -0.09 -6.60 -5.94
N PHE A 39 0.31 -7.03 -4.74
CA PHE A 39 1.69 -7.44 -4.50
C PHE A 39 1.88 -8.82 -5.10
N LYS A 40 2.95 -8.99 -5.90
CA LYS A 40 3.27 -10.26 -6.54
C LYS A 40 4.60 -10.78 -6.04
N ASP A 41 4.60 -12.01 -5.57
CA ASP A 41 5.80 -12.67 -5.07
C ASP A 41 6.69 -13.14 -6.21
N ILE A 42 7.99 -12.92 -6.05
CA ILE A 42 9.00 -13.28 -7.04
C ILE A 42 10.03 -14.19 -6.38
N GLU A 43 10.32 -15.33 -7.02
CA GLU A 43 11.32 -16.27 -6.57
C GLU A 43 12.26 -16.70 -7.70
N TYR A 44 13.47 -17.11 -7.32
CA TYR A 44 14.40 -17.73 -8.25
C TYR A 44 14.08 -19.21 -8.40
N ASP A 45 13.85 -19.63 -9.65
CA ASP A 45 13.61 -21.04 -9.99
C ASP A 45 14.93 -21.70 -10.38
N THR A 46 15.40 -22.65 -9.58
CA THR A 46 16.65 -23.35 -9.81
C THR A 46 16.59 -24.28 -11.03
N THR A 47 15.40 -24.70 -11.45
CA THR A 47 15.21 -25.57 -12.62
C THR A 47 15.37 -24.76 -13.91
N THR A 48 14.69 -23.62 -14.02
CA THR A 48 14.76 -22.75 -15.20
C THR A 48 15.92 -21.78 -15.14
N LYS A 49 16.52 -21.56 -13.96
CA LYS A 49 17.58 -20.59 -13.68
C LYS A 49 17.17 -19.15 -13.96
N GLU A 50 15.91 -18.84 -13.68
CA GLU A 50 15.33 -17.52 -13.87
C GLU A 50 14.52 -17.09 -12.64
N TYR A 51 14.38 -15.77 -12.45
CA TYR A 51 13.42 -15.21 -11.53
C TYR A 51 12.05 -15.16 -12.19
N GLY A 52 10.99 -15.45 -11.45
CA GLY A 52 9.65 -15.39 -11.97
C GLY A 52 8.62 -15.25 -10.89
N GLU A 53 7.39 -14.94 -11.28
CA GLU A 53 6.27 -14.87 -10.37
C GLU A 53 5.92 -16.28 -9.86
N THR A 54 5.68 -16.40 -8.54
CA THR A 54 5.32 -17.69 -7.93
C THR A 54 3.83 -18.02 -8.09
N GLY A 55 3.02 -17.04 -8.51
CA GLY A 55 1.58 -17.14 -8.53
C GLY A 55 0.92 -16.72 -7.23
N PHE A 56 1.70 -16.47 -6.18
CA PHE A 56 1.20 -15.94 -4.92
C PHE A 56 1.12 -14.41 -4.97
N GLY A 57 0.04 -13.84 -4.45
CA GLY A 57 -0.14 -12.40 -4.41
C GLY A 57 -1.09 -11.96 -3.31
N ILE A 58 -1.12 -10.64 -3.09
CA ILE A 58 -1.99 -10.00 -2.10
C ILE A 58 -2.59 -8.75 -2.75
N ASP A 59 -3.91 -8.71 -2.84
CA ASP A 59 -4.61 -7.51 -3.30
C ASP A 59 -4.68 -6.49 -2.18
N PHE A 60 -4.54 -5.21 -2.51
CA PHE A 60 -4.60 -4.17 -1.49
C PHE A 60 -5.49 -3.00 -1.90
N GLN A 61 -6.12 -2.41 -0.89
CA GLN A 61 -6.69 -1.07 -0.96
C GLN A 61 -5.72 -0.14 -0.22
N LEU A 62 -5.41 1.00 -0.83
CA LEU A 62 -4.50 1.98 -0.25
C LEU A 62 -5.24 3.30 -0.02
N LYS A 63 -5.23 3.77 1.20
CA LYS A 63 -5.84 5.04 1.59
C LYS A 63 -4.79 5.92 2.25
N ALA A 64 -4.69 7.17 1.81
CA ALA A 64 -3.81 8.16 2.41
C ALA A 64 -4.64 9.19 3.16
N THR A 65 -4.23 9.53 4.38
CA THR A 65 -4.98 10.48 5.20
C THR A 65 -4.04 11.30 6.09
N ILE A 66 -4.41 12.54 6.34
CA ILE A 66 -3.78 13.41 7.33
C ILE A 66 -4.54 13.43 8.66
N ASN A 67 -5.67 12.72 8.76
CA ASN A 67 -6.59 12.80 9.88
C ASN A 67 -6.57 11.56 10.80
N ALA A 68 -5.70 10.61 10.54
CA ALA A 68 -5.58 9.39 11.35
C ALA A 68 -4.24 9.38 12.07
N SER A 69 -4.23 9.74 13.36
CA SER A 69 -3.03 9.67 14.18
C SER A 69 -3.05 8.42 15.04
N PRO A 70 -1.92 7.69 15.15
CA PRO A 70 -1.85 6.51 16.00
C PRO A 70 -2.07 6.86 17.48
N LYS A 71 -2.86 6.04 18.17
CA LYS A 71 -3.04 6.08 19.61
C LYS A 71 -2.92 4.67 20.16
N ASN A 72 -2.00 4.47 21.11
CA ASN A 72 -1.75 3.15 21.71
C ASN A 72 -1.48 2.06 20.67
N GLY A 73 -0.74 2.41 19.61
CA GLY A 73 -0.40 1.47 18.55
C GLY A 73 -1.55 1.15 17.58
N VAL A 74 -2.62 1.91 17.63
CA VAL A 74 -3.81 1.70 16.79
C VAL A 74 -4.22 3.00 16.12
N ILE A 75 -4.64 2.92 14.86
CA ILE A 75 -5.30 4.04 14.18
C ILE A 75 -6.74 3.66 13.86
N LYS A 76 -7.59 4.68 13.77
CA LYS A 76 -8.99 4.52 13.35
C LYS A 76 -9.16 5.21 11.99
N TYR A 77 -9.78 4.51 11.06
CA TYR A 77 -10.04 5.01 9.72
C TYR A 77 -11.44 4.59 9.26
N SER A 78 -12.23 5.56 8.82
CA SER A 78 -13.58 5.30 8.31
C SER A 78 -13.51 4.85 6.85
N LEU A 79 -13.95 3.63 6.58
CA LEU A 79 -13.98 3.07 5.25
C LEU A 79 -15.43 3.03 4.73
N GLU A 80 -15.63 3.34 3.45
CA GLU A 80 -16.94 3.20 2.84
C GLU A 80 -17.42 1.75 2.92
N VAL A 81 -18.72 1.56 3.17
CA VAL A 81 -19.32 0.23 3.35
C VAL A 81 -19.06 -0.69 2.17
N LYS A 82 -19.17 -0.17 0.94
CA LYS A 82 -18.89 -0.97 -0.27
C LYS A 82 -17.45 -1.48 -0.32
N ASN A 83 -16.48 -0.69 0.14
CA ASN A 83 -15.06 -1.09 0.19
C ASN A 83 -14.81 -2.10 1.30
N TYR A 84 -15.46 -1.91 2.45
CA TYR A 84 -15.40 -2.86 3.55
C TYR A 84 -15.91 -4.24 3.12
N HIS A 85 -17.05 -4.29 2.45
CA HIS A 85 -17.60 -5.57 1.95
C HIS A 85 -16.68 -6.28 0.96
N LYS A 86 -15.96 -5.53 0.14
CA LYS A 86 -14.97 -6.11 -0.79
C LYS A 86 -13.79 -6.71 -0.04
N LEU A 87 -13.35 -6.06 1.06
CA LEU A 87 -12.24 -6.55 1.87
C LEU A 87 -12.57 -7.86 2.58
N ILE A 88 -13.78 -7.97 3.15
CA ILE A 88 -14.15 -9.11 4.01
C ILE A 88 -14.68 -10.33 3.27
N LYS A 89 -14.74 -10.30 1.94
CA LYS A 89 -15.14 -11.48 1.17
C LYS A 89 -14.21 -12.66 1.49
N THR A 90 -14.81 -13.81 1.78
CA THR A 90 -14.07 -15.01 2.19
C THR A 90 -13.79 -15.97 1.03
N LYS A 91 -14.63 -15.98 -0.01
CA LYS A 91 -14.45 -16.85 -1.18
C LYS A 91 -13.72 -16.10 -2.28
N VAL A 92 -12.44 -15.87 -2.09
CA VAL A 92 -11.60 -15.17 -3.06
C VAL A 92 -10.32 -15.96 -3.28
N GLY A 93 -9.78 -15.86 -4.49
CA GLY A 93 -8.54 -16.56 -4.86
C GLY A 93 -7.28 -15.89 -4.30
N THR A 94 -7.36 -14.61 -3.96
CA THR A 94 -6.22 -13.80 -3.50
C THR A 94 -6.56 -13.14 -2.18
N PRO A 95 -5.69 -13.25 -1.16
CA PRO A 95 -5.88 -12.52 0.08
C PRO A 95 -5.97 -11.00 -0.14
N ARG A 96 -6.67 -10.30 0.74
CA ARG A 96 -6.94 -8.86 0.63
C ARG A 96 -6.55 -8.13 1.90
N ILE A 97 -5.90 -6.97 1.74
CA ILE A 97 -5.51 -6.13 2.86
C ILE A 97 -5.91 -4.67 2.62
N LEU A 98 -6.08 -3.95 3.71
CA LEU A 98 -6.22 -2.50 3.71
C LEU A 98 -4.92 -1.89 4.23
N ILE A 99 -4.37 -0.95 3.48
CA ILE A 99 -3.21 -0.15 3.90
C ILE A 99 -3.69 1.29 4.08
N VAL A 100 -3.53 1.82 5.28
CA VAL A 100 -3.80 3.23 5.57
C VAL A 100 -2.46 3.93 5.78
N TYR A 101 -2.13 4.84 4.87
CA TYR A 101 -0.93 5.66 4.97
C TYR A 101 -1.25 6.94 5.74
N SER A 102 -0.83 6.99 6.99
CA SER A 102 -1.04 8.14 7.86
C SER A 102 0.05 9.17 7.62
N MET A 103 -0.33 10.38 7.29
CA MET A 103 0.59 11.47 6.95
C MET A 103 0.48 12.62 7.94
N PRO A 104 1.56 13.41 8.13
CA PRO A 104 1.48 14.67 8.88
C PRO A 104 0.45 15.62 8.24
N ARG A 105 -0.16 16.48 9.07
CA ARG A 105 -1.09 17.49 8.57
C ARG A 105 -0.38 18.54 7.70
N GLU A 106 0.84 18.88 8.08
CA GLU A 106 1.66 19.89 7.38
C GLU A 106 2.22 19.27 6.09
N LYS A 107 1.81 19.83 4.97
CA LYS A 107 2.22 19.38 3.64
C LYS A 107 3.74 19.32 3.48
N ASP A 108 4.46 20.30 4.04
CA ASP A 108 5.91 20.38 3.94
C ASP A 108 6.64 19.23 4.64
N MET A 109 5.91 18.48 5.50
CA MET A 109 6.45 17.34 6.24
C MET A 109 6.18 16.00 5.59
N TRP A 110 5.45 15.99 4.46
CA TRP A 110 5.11 14.72 3.80
C TRP A 110 6.33 14.04 3.20
N LEU A 111 7.27 14.81 2.69
CA LEU A 111 8.49 14.29 2.09
C LEU A 111 9.64 15.27 2.32
N THR A 112 10.73 14.77 2.87
CA THR A 112 11.95 15.56 3.02
C THR A 112 13.06 14.89 2.22
N VAL A 113 13.73 15.65 1.37
CA VAL A 113 14.83 15.17 0.53
C VAL A 113 16.07 15.99 0.82
N ASN A 114 17.20 15.32 1.02
CA ASN A 114 18.51 15.96 1.10
C ASN A 114 19.51 15.15 0.26
N ASN A 115 20.83 15.47 0.38
CA ASN A 115 21.85 14.84 -0.46
C ASN A 115 22.08 13.36 -0.18
N GLU A 116 21.68 12.87 0.99
CA GLU A 116 21.97 11.50 1.43
C GLU A 116 20.73 10.64 1.61
N GLU A 117 19.57 11.25 1.89
CA GLU A 117 18.38 10.48 2.25
C GLU A 117 17.10 11.15 1.81
N THR A 118 16.06 10.33 1.72
CA THR A 118 14.68 10.75 1.53
C THR A 118 13.88 10.22 2.72
N LEU A 119 13.13 11.10 3.37
CA LEU A 119 12.38 10.79 4.57
C LEU A 119 10.89 10.92 4.32
N LEU A 120 10.17 9.81 4.52
CA LEU A 120 8.72 9.74 4.57
C LEU A 120 8.30 9.57 6.03
N ARG A 121 7.43 10.45 6.53
CA ARG A 121 7.02 10.42 7.93
C ARG A 121 5.68 9.73 8.10
N ARG A 122 5.49 9.14 9.28
CA ARG A 122 4.28 8.44 9.71
C ARG A 122 3.92 7.29 8.79
N CYS A 123 4.61 6.20 8.93
CA CYS A 123 4.45 4.98 8.15
C CYS A 123 3.01 4.51 7.96
N ALA A 124 2.79 3.63 7.01
CA ALA A 124 1.50 3.01 6.76
C ALA A 124 1.13 2.00 7.85
N TRP A 125 -0.14 1.88 8.09
CA TRP A 125 -0.73 0.87 8.96
C TRP A 125 -1.54 -0.10 8.11
N MET A 126 -1.49 -1.38 8.46
CA MET A 126 -2.07 -2.43 7.66
C MET A 126 -3.07 -3.24 8.49
N TYR A 127 -4.17 -3.62 7.84
CA TYR A 127 -5.15 -4.51 8.42
C TYR A 127 -5.34 -5.72 7.51
N LEU A 128 -5.18 -6.91 8.06
CA LEU A 128 -5.46 -8.18 7.39
C LEU A 128 -6.90 -8.59 7.71
N VAL A 129 -7.61 -8.94 6.66
CA VAL A 129 -9.01 -9.35 6.78
C VAL A 129 -9.12 -10.86 6.59
#